data_6ed2d51d098b1a38dff46662b40c2fc8
#
_entry.id   6ed2d51d098b1a38dff46662b40c2fc8
#
_cell.length_a   1.000
_cell.length_b   1.000
_cell.length_c   1.000
_cell.angle_alpha   90.00
_cell.angle_beta   90.00
_cell.angle_gamma   90.00
#
_symmetry.space_group_name_H-M   'P 1'
#
loop_
_entity.id
_entity.type
_entity.pdbx_description
1 polymer ?
#
loop_
_entity_poly.entity_id
_entity_poly.type
_entity_poly.pdbx_seq_one_letter_code
_entity_poly.pdbx_strand_id
1 'polypeptide(L)'
;QMDYQQEPYSVVWAARTDGVLSGLTYNRLENVVAWHRHILGGKSDTTKNIIQQKISFTSNATIVSTSANTITLSSHGLATGDPVYYYAASNIIGGLNISDLYYVIRTDANTIKLATTATKATAGTAISLSSAPSSDTTQFIYQGINIQSNFIYSAAHGFKNGDIFYYDNTGTTIGGLVENKKYYIEKI
;
A
#
# COMPACT_ATOMS: atom_id res chain seq x y z
N GLN A 1 -3.51 -27.64 -6.50
CA GLN A 1 -4.35 -28.80 -6.11
C GLN A 1 -5.29 -29.12 -7.27
N MET A 2 -5.49 -30.41 -7.56
CA MET A 2 -6.43 -30.88 -8.58
C MET A 2 -7.38 -31.90 -7.96
N ASP A 3 -8.60 -31.92 -8.46
CA ASP A 3 -9.66 -32.85 -8.06
C ASP A 3 -10.51 -33.23 -9.28
N TYR A 4 -11.21 -34.35 -9.23
CA TYR A 4 -11.99 -34.87 -10.34
C TYR A 4 -13.46 -35.04 -9.93
N GLN A 5 -14.34 -34.42 -10.69
CA GLN A 5 -15.78 -34.56 -10.59
C GLN A 5 -16.27 -35.47 -11.69
N GLN A 6 -17.01 -36.52 -11.37
CA GLN A 6 -17.55 -37.50 -12.35
C GLN A 6 -18.98 -37.16 -12.72
N GLU A 7 -19.79 -36.73 -11.81
CA GLU A 7 -21.22 -36.47 -12.00
C GLU A 7 -21.55 -34.98 -11.79
N PRO A 8 -22.46 -34.34 -12.49
CA PRO A 8 -23.21 -34.89 -13.68
C PRO A 8 -22.37 -34.85 -14.96
N TYR A 9 -21.22 -34.20 -14.99
CA TYR A 9 -20.28 -34.13 -16.10
C TYR A 9 -18.87 -34.36 -15.62
N SER A 10 -18.06 -35.01 -16.45
CA SER A 10 -16.65 -35.25 -16.13
C SER A 10 -15.83 -33.95 -16.23
N VAL A 11 -15.39 -33.43 -15.10
CA VAL A 11 -14.60 -32.21 -15.01
C VAL A 11 -13.39 -32.43 -14.10
N VAL A 12 -12.21 -32.11 -14.59
CA VAL A 12 -11.01 -32.01 -13.75
C VAL A 12 -10.91 -30.56 -13.28
N TRP A 13 -10.93 -30.36 -11.98
CA TRP A 13 -10.77 -29.07 -11.35
C TRP A 13 -9.32 -28.84 -10.93
N ALA A 14 -8.79 -27.66 -11.21
CA ALA A 14 -7.46 -27.26 -10.83
C ALA A 14 -7.50 -25.89 -10.15
N ALA A 15 -7.17 -25.86 -8.86
CA ALA A 15 -6.93 -24.60 -8.15
C ALA A 15 -5.52 -24.11 -8.48
N ARG A 16 -5.43 -22.93 -9.09
CA ARG A 16 -4.19 -22.29 -9.48
C ARG A 16 -3.64 -21.43 -8.33
N THR A 17 -2.35 -21.15 -8.36
CA THR A 17 -1.68 -20.29 -7.36
C THR A 17 -2.07 -18.81 -7.47
N ASP A 18 -2.69 -18.41 -8.58
CA ASP A 18 -3.22 -17.06 -8.81
C ASP A 18 -4.69 -16.89 -8.35
N GLY A 19 -5.24 -17.87 -7.62
CA GLY A 19 -6.60 -17.83 -7.09
C GLY A 19 -7.71 -18.16 -8.12
N VAL A 20 -7.35 -18.55 -9.32
CA VAL A 20 -8.32 -18.96 -10.36
C VAL A 20 -8.60 -20.44 -10.24
N LEU A 21 -9.88 -20.81 -10.28
CA LEU A 21 -10.30 -22.20 -10.46
C LEU A 21 -10.46 -22.48 -11.96
N SER A 22 -9.65 -23.39 -12.49
CA SER A 22 -9.77 -23.86 -13.87
C SER A 22 -10.43 -25.22 -13.90
N GLY A 23 -11.35 -25.41 -14.84
CA GLY A 23 -11.98 -26.71 -15.11
C GLY A 23 -11.61 -27.20 -16.50
N LEU A 24 -11.36 -28.49 -16.63
CA LEU A 24 -11.25 -29.19 -17.89
C LEU A 24 -12.45 -30.11 -18.04
N THR A 25 -13.38 -29.76 -18.92
CA THR A 25 -14.45 -30.68 -19.31
C THR A 25 -13.92 -31.69 -20.32
N TYR A 26 -14.14 -32.97 -20.04
CA TYR A 26 -13.76 -34.05 -20.88
C TYR A 26 -14.99 -34.97 -21.18
N ASN A 27 -15.56 -34.82 -22.34
CA ASN A 27 -16.70 -35.66 -22.79
C ASN A 27 -16.28 -36.47 -24.01
N ARG A 28 -16.05 -37.79 -23.81
CA ARG A 28 -15.59 -38.69 -24.85
C ARG A 28 -16.69 -39.00 -25.91
N LEU A 29 -17.93 -38.97 -25.46
CA LEU A 29 -19.06 -39.32 -26.39
C LEU A 29 -19.29 -38.20 -27.41
N GLU A 30 -19.10 -36.97 -27.00
CA GLU A 30 -19.27 -35.79 -27.85
C GLU A 30 -17.97 -35.25 -28.41
N ASN A 31 -16.83 -35.90 -28.08
CA ASN A 31 -15.48 -35.48 -28.45
C ASN A 31 -15.15 -34.05 -28.04
N VAL A 32 -15.63 -33.66 -26.86
CA VAL A 32 -15.38 -32.32 -26.28
C VAL A 32 -14.26 -32.38 -25.27
N VAL A 33 -13.24 -31.57 -25.50
CA VAL A 33 -12.17 -31.26 -24.52
C VAL A 33 -12.05 -29.74 -24.43
N ALA A 34 -12.48 -29.16 -23.34
CA ALA A 34 -12.52 -27.71 -23.20
C ALA A 34 -12.00 -27.24 -21.82
N TRP A 35 -11.07 -26.30 -21.83
CA TRP A 35 -10.67 -25.58 -20.64
C TRP A 35 -11.61 -24.40 -20.42
N HIS A 36 -12.07 -24.25 -19.19
CA HIS A 36 -12.85 -23.09 -18.77
C HIS A 36 -12.33 -22.54 -17.45
N ARG A 37 -12.55 -21.27 -17.24
CA ARG A 37 -12.11 -20.55 -16.04
C ARG A 37 -13.32 -20.13 -15.24
N HIS A 38 -13.30 -20.41 -13.94
CA HIS A 38 -14.29 -19.95 -13.00
C HIS A 38 -13.70 -18.88 -12.11
N ILE A 39 -14.38 -17.74 -12.05
CA ILE A 39 -14.10 -16.70 -11.07
C ILE A 39 -15.05 -16.98 -9.92
N LEU A 40 -14.51 -17.54 -8.84
CA LEU A 40 -15.29 -17.78 -7.63
C LEU A 40 -15.55 -16.42 -6.97
N GLY A 41 -16.82 -16.13 -6.72
CA GLY A 41 -17.18 -15.01 -5.86
C GLY A 41 -16.74 -15.32 -4.44
N GLY A 42 -15.96 -14.42 -3.84
CA GLY A 42 -15.42 -14.55 -2.48
C GLY A 42 -14.21 -13.65 -2.29
N LYS A 43 -13.72 -13.53 -1.06
CA LYS A 43 -12.45 -12.88 -0.80
C LYS A 43 -11.35 -13.71 -1.48
N SER A 44 -10.79 -13.20 -2.58
CA SER A 44 -9.49 -13.68 -3.03
C SER A 44 -8.50 -13.34 -1.92
N ASP A 45 -7.89 -14.32 -1.30
CA ASP A 45 -6.88 -14.14 -0.24
C ASP A 45 -5.51 -13.73 -0.81
N THR A 46 -5.50 -13.04 -1.93
CA THR A 46 -4.44 -12.12 -2.23
C THR A 46 -4.75 -10.84 -1.48
N THR A 47 -4.63 -10.89 -0.17
CA THR A 47 -4.53 -9.70 0.65
C THR A 47 -3.27 -8.95 0.22
N LYS A 48 -3.40 -8.15 -0.81
CA LYS A 48 -2.55 -6.99 -0.96
C LYS A 48 -2.97 -6.07 0.17
N ASN A 49 -2.35 -6.30 1.33
CA ASN A 49 -2.50 -5.43 2.47
C ASN A 49 -2.10 -4.03 2.02
N ILE A 50 -3.08 -3.16 1.88
CA ILE A 50 -2.81 -1.73 1.89
C ILE A 50 -2.43 -1.44 3.34
N ILE A 51 -1.15 -1.56 3.64
CA ILE A 51 -0.64 -1.27 4.97
C ILE A 51 -0.64 0.25 5.07
N GLN A 52 -1.63 0.78 5.79
CA GLN A 52 -1.50 2.12 6.31
C GLN A 52 -0.50 2.05 7.47
N GLN A 53 0.74 2.29 7.20
CA GLN A 53 1.71 2.48 8.27
C GLN A 53 1.63 3.94 8.73
N LYS A 54 1.19 4.14 9.97
CA LYS A 54 1.27 5.41 10.67
C LYS A 54 2.45 5.36 11.62
N ILE A 55 3.49 6.12 11.33
CA ILE A 55 4.65 6.28 12.20
C ILE A 55 4.46 7.60 12.98
N SER A 56 4.31 7.50 14.29
CA SER A 56 4.28 8.66 15.17
C SER A 56 5.66 8.91 15.75
N PHE A 57 6.05 10.17 15.85
CA PHE A 57 7.29 10.59 16.48
C PHE A 57 7.13 11.92 17.19
N THR A 58 7.90 12.13 18.23
CA THR A 58 7.97 13.41 18.93
C THR A 58 9.01 14.27 18.24
N SER A 59 8.60 15.35 17.60
CA SER A 59 9.50 16.20 16.83
C SER A 59 10.10 17.28 17.71
N ASN A 60 11.42 17.36 17.71
CA ASN A 60 12.23 18.37 18.36
C ASN A 60 13.62 18.45 17.70
N ALA A 61 14.51 19.29 18.20
CA ALA A 61 15.84 19.46 17.64
C ALA A 61 16.78 18.24 17.78
N THR A 62 16.43 17.25 18.61
CA THR A 62 17.18 15.99 18.71
C THR A 62 16.76 15.00 17.65
N ILE A 63 15.48 15.02 17.30
CA ILE A 63 14.87 14.08 16.32
C ILE A 63 15.01 14.61 14.90
N VAL A 64 14.96 15.94 14.71
CA VAL A 64 15.06 16.60 13.41
C VAL A 64 16.39 17.33 13.31
N SER A 65 17.26 16.87 12.42
CA SER A 65 18.51 17.54 12.11
C SER A 65 18.41 18.38 10.84
N THR A 66 18.47 19.69 10.97
CA THR A 66 18.47 20.62 9.83
C THR A 66 19.81 20.60 9.08
N SER A 67 20.92 20.37 9.77
CA SER A 67 22.26 20.30 9.14
C SER A 67 22.43 19.05 8.27
N ALA A 68 21.86 17.92 8.70
CA ALA A 68 21.90 16.65 7.95
C ALA A 68 20.65 16.43 7.10
N ASN A 69 19.61 17.25 7.25
CA ASN A 69 18.28 17.07 6.63
C ASN A 69 17.66 15.70 6.96
N THR A 70 17.74 15.26 8.21
CA THR A 70 17.27 13.95 8.65
C THR A 70 16.17 14.05 9.69
N ILE A 71 15.34 13.01 9.71
CA ILE A 71 14.32 12.75 10.74
C ILE A 71 14.60 11.37 11.33
N THR A 72 14.73 11.30 12.66
CA THR A 72 14.93 10.04 13.37
C THR A 72 13.58 9.39 13.66
N LEU A 73 13.36 8.18 13.16
CA LEU A 73 12.15 7.38 13.30
C LEU A 73 12.54 5.95 13.66
N SER A 74 12.51 5.60 14.94
CA SER A 74 12.98 4.28 15.40
C SER A 74 12.27 3.12 14.69
N SER A 75 13.04 2.20 14.10
CA SER A 75 12.56 0.97 13.46
C SER A 75 11.44 1.22 12.43
N HIS A 76 11.59 2.26 11.61
CA HIS A 76 10.51 2.75 10.74
C HIS A 76 10.09 1.80 9.62
N GLY A 77 10.91 0.83 9.23
CA GLY A 77 10.58 -0.16 8.19
C GLY A 77 10.45 0.38 6.76
N LEU A 78 10.58 1.70 6.56
CA LEU A 78 10.47 2.34 5.24
C LEU A 78 11.71 2.05 4.38
N ALA A 79 11.50 1.97 3.07
CA ALA A 79 12.56 1.81 2.05
C ALA A 79 12.76 3.12 1.25
N THR A 80 13.93 3.28 0.62
CA THR A 80 14.15 4.40 -0.31
C THR A 80 13.20 4.29 -1.49
N GLY A 81 12.51 5.40 -1.79
CA GLY A 81 11.48 5.49 -2.83
C GLY A 81 10.05 5.29 -2.33
N ASP A 82 9.86 4.89 -1.07
CA ASP A 82 8.51 4.78 -0.50
C ASP A 82 7.82 6.15 -0.46
N PRO A 83 6.60 6.27 -0.97
CA PRO A 83 5.82 7.49 -0.87
C PRO A 83 5.22 7.61 0.53
N VAL A 84 5.33 8.80 1.09
CA VAL A 84 4.82 9.11 2.43
C VAL A 84 4.20 10.49 2.47
N TYR A 85 3.30 10.69 3.41
CA TYR A 85 2.67 11.98 3.70
C TYR A 85 3.06 12.42 5.10
N TYR A 86 3.43 13.68 5.21
CA TYR A 86 3.77 14.30 6.49
C TYR A 86 2.56 14.99 7.09
N TYR A 87 2.37 14.83 8.40
CA TYR A 87 1.33 15.52 9.14
C TYR A 87 1.83 16.00 10.51
N ALA A 88 1.48 17.24 10.85
CA ALA A 88 1.68 17.86 12.15
C ALA A 88 0.44 18.70 12.51
N ALA A 89 -0.03 18.62 13.75
CA ALA A 89 -1.11 19.49 14.22
C ALA A 89 -0.62 20.92 14.51
N SER A 90 0.66 21.06 14.84
CA SER A 90 1.33 22.34 15.11
C SER A 90 2.86 22.17 14.98
N ASN A 91 3.60 23.27 15.02
CA ASN A 91 5.08 23.27 14.99
C ASN A 91 5.64 22.41 13.84
N ILE A 92 5.27 22.77 12.62
CA ILE A 92 5.67 22.05 11.39
C ILE A 92 7.19 22.09 11.25
N ILE A 93 7.79 20.98 10.80
CA ILE A 93 9.20 20.96 10.39
C ILE A 93 9.37 21.90 9.19
N GLY A 94 10.25 22.90 9.32
CA GLY A 94 10.49 23.85 8.25
C GLY A 94 11.03 23.16 6.99
N GLY A 95 10.48 23.52 5.84
CA GLY A 95 10.75 22.89 4.55
C GLY A 95 9.78 21.76 4.18
N LEU A 96 8.86 21.37 5.10
CA LEU A 96 7.78 20.43 4.80
C LEU A 96 6.41 21.12 4.85
N ASN A 97 5.47 20.61 4.07
CA ASN A 97 4.07 21.00 4.14
C ASN A 97 3.22 19.81 4.58
N ILE A 98 2.13 20.11 5.27
CA ILE A 98 1.18 19.08 5.72
C ILE A 98 0.49 18.49 4.50
N SER A 99 0.38 17.17 4.48
CA SER A 99 -0.29 16.36 3.45
C SER A 99 0.32 16.41 2.05
N ASP A 100 1.48 17.03 1.87
CA ASP A 100 2.23 16.89 0.64
C ASP A 100 2.82 15.49 0.52
N LEU A 101 2.93 15.01 -0.71
CA LEU A 101 3.58 13.73 -1.04
C LEU A 101 5.09 13.90 -1.05
N TYR A 102 5.75 13.08 -0.25
CA TYR A 102 7.20 12.97 -0.18
C TYR A 102 7.64 11.54 -0.47
N TYR A 103 8.91 11.37 -0.78
CA TYR A 103 9.54 10.08 -1.02
C TYR A 103 10.70 9.88 -0.05
N VAL A 104 10.74 8.71 0.56
CA VAL A 104 11.74 8.39 1.58
C VAL A 104 13.12 8.18 0.94
N ILE A 105 14.14 8.72 1.58
CA ILE A 105 15.54 8.34 1.41
C ILE A 105 15.93 7.66 2.71
N ARG A 106 16.05 6.34 2.72
CA ARG A 106 16.48 5.59 3.89
C ARG A 106 17.97 5.76 4.11
N THR A 107 18.34 6.33 5.24
CA THR A 107 19.75 6.45 5.67
C THR A 107 20.17 5.19 6.43
N ASP A 108 19.35 4.74 7.37
CA ASP A 108 19.54 3.52 8.15
C ASP A 108 18.18 2.98 8.66
N ALA A 109 18.17 2.07 9.63
CA ALA A 109 16.95 1.48 10.21
C ALA A 109 16.11 2.47 11.02
N ASN A 110 16.69 3.57 11.46
CA ASN A 110 16.10 4.53 12.39
C ASN A 110 16.08 5.96 11.84
N THR A 111 16.62 6.20 10.64
CA THR A 111 16.82 7.56 10.13
C THR A 111 16.44 7.64 8.66
N ILE A 112 15.65 8.67 8.34
CA ILE A 112 15.25 8.97 6.96
C ILE A 112 15.59 10.41 6.60
N LYS A 113 15.63 10.65 5.29
CA LYS A 113 15.46 11.97 4.66
C LYS A 113 14.24 11.92 3.74
N LEU A 114 13.75 13.07 3.33
CA LEU A 114 12.61 13.17 2.42
C LEU A 114 13.03 13.85 1.11
N ALA A 115 12.43 13.45 0.02
CA ALA A 115 12.59 14.03 -1.31
C ALA A 115 11.24 14.39 -1.92
N THR A 116 11.21 15.31 -2.87
CA THR A 116 9.98 15.76 -3.54
C THR A 116 9.54 14.84 -4.68
N THR A 117 10.39 13.93 -5.14
CA THR A 117 10.08 12.94 -6.19
C THR A 117 10.80 11.63 -5.94
N ALA A 118 10.27 10.54 -6.49
CA ALA A 118 10.91 9.21 -6.40
C ALA A 118 12.31 9.21 -7.03
N THR A 119 12.51 9.94 -8.15
CA THR A 119 13.80 10.07 -8.83
C THR A 119 14.84 10.76 -7.92
N LYS A 120 14.44 11.85 -7.24
CA LYS A 120 15.31 12.53 -6.27
C LYS A 120 15.64 11.64 -5.08
N ALA A 121 14.67 10.86 -4.61
CA ALA A 121 14.89 9.91 -3.51
C ALA A 121 15.95 8.87 -3.91
N THR A 122 15.84 8.26 -5.08
CA THR A 122 16.82 7.30 -5.61
C THR A 122 18.20 7.94 -5.81
N ALA A 123 18.25 9.20 -6.22
CA ALA A 123 19.49 9.97 -6.38
C ALA A 123 20.08 10.48 -5.04
N GLY A 124 19.39 10.28 -3.91
CA GLY A 124 19.82 10.76 -2.60
C GLY A 124 19.66 12.27 -2.39
N THR A 125 18.91 12.96 -3.26
CA THR A 125 18.70 14.42 -3.20
C THR A 125 17.55 14.75 -2.24
N ALA A 126 17.89 15.13 -1.02
CA ALA A 126 16.93 15.44 0.03
C ALA A 126 16.41 16.88 -0.03
N ILE A 127 15.24 17.08 0.56
CA ILE A 127 14.69 18.40 0.88
C ILE A 127 15.55 19.05 1.98
N SER A 128 15.82 20.33 1.86
CA SER A 128 16.45 21.10 2.94
C SER A 128 15.43 21.38 4.03
N LEU A 129 15.68 20.88 5.22
CA LEU A 129 14.91 21.21 6.42
C LEU A 129 15.42 22.52 7.01
N SER A 130 14.56 23.54 7.07
CA SER A 130 14.96 24.89 7.47
C SER A 130 14.85 25.15 8.98
N SER A 131 14.00 24.39 9.68
CA SER A 131 13.85 24.47 11.13
C SER A 131 13.36 23.15 11.73
N ALA A 132 13.86 22.84 12.93
CA ALA A 132 13.27 21.83 13.80
C ALA A 132 12.20 22.50 14.68
N PRO A 133 11.14 21.77 15.09
CA PRO A 133 10.20 22.28 16.09
C PRO A 133 10.88 22.70 17.37
N SER A 134 10.45 23.84 17.94
CA SER A 134 11.02 24.43 19.16
C SER A 134 10.53 23.76 20.44
N SER A 135 9.48 22.96 20.35
CA SER A 135 8.92 22.21 21.48
C SER A 135 8.47 20.83 21.02
N ASP A 136 8.42 19.89 21.95
CA ASP A 136 7.96 18.53 21.71
C ASP A 136 6.52 18.52 21.18
N THR A 137 6.35 18.05 19.93
CA THR A 137 5.04 17.87 19.31
C THR A 137 4.97 16.53 18.63
N THR A 138 3.83 15.85 18.79
CA THR A 138 3.59 14.60 18.09
C THR A 138 3.30 14.89 16.63
N GLN A 139 4.11 14.28 15.78
CA GLN A 139 3.98 14.36 14.32
C GLN A 139 3.90 12.97 13.72
N PHE A 140 3.51 12.88 12.48
CA PHE A 140 3.23 11.61 11.82
C PHE A 140 3.78 11.55 10.41
N ILE A 141 4.29 10.38 10.05
CA ILE A 141 4.52 9.97 8.67
C ILE A 141 3.51 8.87 8.33
N TYR A 142 2.74 9.06 7.29
CA TYR A 142 1.77 8.08 6.79
C TYR A 142 2.27 7.47 5.48
N GLN A 143 2.28 6.14 5.41
CA GLN A 143 2.53 5.42 4.17
C GLN A 143 1.21 4.87 3.63
N GLY A 144 0.99 4.97 2.33
CA GLY A 144 -0.09 4.26 1.63
C GLY A 144 -1.40 5.01 1.44
N ILE A 145 -1.73 6.05 2.23
CA ILE A 145 -3.02 6.76 2.11
C ILE A 145 -2.83 8.27 2.11
N ASN A 146 -3.40 8.92 1.10
CA ASN A 146 -3.55 10.36 1.08
C ASN A 146 -5.01 10.75 1.33
N ILE A 147 -5.29 11.21 2.56
CA ILE A 147 -6.62 11.61 2.98
C ILE A 147 -7.13 12.91 2.33
N GLN A 148 -6.26 13.72 1.75
CA GLN A 148 -6.66 14.95 1.05
C GLN A 148 -6.96 14.71 -0.42
N SER A 149 -6.25 13.79 -1.06
CA SER A 149 -6.43 13.47 -2.48
C SER A 149 -7.34 12.27 -2.70
N ASN A 150 -7.88 11.68 -1.62
CA ASN A 150 -8.80 10.53 -1.66
C ASN A 150 -8.25 9.33 -2.44
N PHE A 151 -6.95 9.11 -2.46
CA PHE A 151 -6.37 7.93 -3.08
C PHE A 151 -5.53 7.10 -2.10
N ILE A 152 -5.40 5.83 -2.45
CA ILE A 152 -4.63 4.85 -1.71
C ILE A 152 -3.44 4.45 -2.58
N TYR A 153 -2.23 4.61 -2.05
CA TYR A 153 -1.03 4.14 -2.73
C TYR A 153 -0.71 2.69 -2.34
N SER A 154 -0.52 1.86 -3.34
CA SER A 154 -0.04 0.48 -3.14
C SER A 154 0.94 0.15 -4.26
N ALA A 155 2.21 -0.01 -3.93
CA ALA A 155 3.24 -0.35 -4.91
C ALA A 155 2.92 -1.70 -5.58
N ALA A 156 3.12 -1.77 -6.90
CA ALA A 156 2.96 -3.01 -7.67
C ALA A 156 1.63 -3.74 -7.42
N HIS A 157 0.54 -3.01 -7.14
CA HIS A 157 -0.76 -3.58 -6.76
C HIS A 157 -1.41 -4.44 -7.87
N GLY A 158 -1.01 -4.29 -9.15
CA GLY A 158 -1.51 -5.07 -10.29
C GLY A 158 -3.00 -4.89 -10.60
N PHE A 159 -3.71 -3.97 -9.94
CA PHE A 159 -5.09 -3.65 -10.25
C PHE A 159 -5.20 -2.86 -11.57
N LYS A 160 -6.36 -3.00 -12.23
CA LYS A 160 -6.76 -2.23 -13.41
C LYS A 160 -7.99 -1.39 -13.06
N ASN A 161 -8.25 -0.35 -13.87
CA ASN A 161 -9.49 0.41 -13.76
C ASN A 161 -10.70 -0.52 -13.87
N GLY A 162 -11.66 -0.38 -12.93
CA GLY A 162 -12.85 -1.18 -12.86
C GLY A 162 -12.71 -2.52 -12.11
N ASP A 163 -11.49 -2.90 -11.70
CA ASP A 163 -11.33 -4.07 -10.84
C ASP A 163 -12.10 -3.86 -9.53
N ILE A 164 -12.62 -4.96 -8.99
CA ILE A 164 -13.41 -4.96 -7.78
C ILE A 164 -12.52 -5.33 -6.60
N PHE A 165 -12.64 -4.56 -5.50
CA PHE A 165 -12.10 -4.99 -4.22
C PHE A 165 -13.13 -4.80 -3.10
N TYR A 166 -12.96 -5.56 -2.03
CA TYR A 166 -13.72 -5.41 -0.80
C TYR A 166 -12.80 -4.84 0.26
N TYR A 167 -13.25 -3.76 0.89
CA TYR A 167 -12.50 -3.19 1.99
C TYR A 167 -12.66 -4.07 3.23
N ASP A 168 -11.55 -4.54 3.76
CA ASP A 168 -11.47 -5.29 5.01
C ASP A 168 -10.43 -4.64 5.92
N ASN A 169 -10.72 -4.57 7.20
CA ASN A 169 -9.92 -3.82 8.16
C ASN A 169 -9.83 -4.59 9.48
N THR A 170 -8.62 -4.76 9.98
CA THR A 170 -8.33 -5.36 11.29
C THR A 170 -7.96 -4.33 12.36
N GLY A 171 -8.05 -3.04 12.04
CA GLY A 171 -7.62 -1.94 12.91
C GLY A 171 -8.50 -0.69 12.78
N THR A 172 -7.88 0.47 12.64
CA THR A 172 -8.61 1.73 12.46
C THR A 172 -9.16 1.86 11.05
N THR A 173 -10.47 2.09 10.94
CA THR A 173 -11.17 2.23 9.66
C THR A 173 -10.69 3.47 8.89
N ILE A 174 -10.51 3.35 7.59
CA ILE A 174 -10.29 4.49 6.70
C ILE A 174 -11.60 5.26 6.57
N GLY A 175 -11.59 6.55 6.91
CA GLY A 175 -12.77 7.40 6.79
C GLY A 175 -13.35 7.37 5.37
N GLY A 176 -14.66 7.17 5.25
CA GLY A 176 -15.35 7.05 3.97
C GLY A 176 -15.42 5.63 3.40
N LEU A 177 -14.64 4.68 3.91
CA LEU A 177 -14.76 3.27 3.53
C LEU A 177 -15.58 2.50 4.58
N VAL A 178 -16.36 1.54 4.10
CA VAL A 178 -17.21 0.66 4.91
C VAL A 178 -16.69 -0.76 4.76
N GLU A 179 -16.52 -1.44 5.88
CA GLU A 179 -16.04 -2.82 5.92
C GLU A 179 -16.95 -3.76 5.13
N ASN A 180 -16.36 -4.70 4.42
CA ASN A 180 -17.04 -5.68 3.55
C ASN A 180 -17.88 -5.06 2.42
N LYS A 181 -17.78 -3.76 2.18
CA LYS A 181 -18.42 -3.10 1.04
C LYS A 181 -17.56 -3.25 -0.21
N LYS A 182 -18.23 -3.42 -1.34
CA LYS A 182 -17.62 -3.50 -2.66
C LYS A 182 -17.25 -2.10 -3.18
N TYR A 183 -16.03 -1.96 -3.69
CA TYR A 183 -15.52 -0.76 -4.35
C TYR A 183 -14.91 -1.12 -5.69
N TYR A 184 -14.79 -0.13 -6.55
CA TYR A 184 -14.15 -0.26 -7.86
C TYR A 184 -12.84 0.52 -7.87
N ILE A 185 -11.83 -0.05 -8.49
CA ILE A 185 -10.52 0.60 -8.65
C ILE A 185 -10.60 1.66 -9.74
N GLU A 186 -10.18 2.85 -9.41
CA GLU A 186 -9.80 3.90 -10.33
C GLU A 186 -8.29 4.10 -10.19
N LYS A 187 -7.54 3.74 -11.23
CA LYS A 187 -6.08 3.87 -11.24
C LYS A 187 -5.71 5.25 -11.79
N ILE A 188 -4.94 5.98 -11.02
CA ILE A 188 -4.41 7.30 -11.35
C ILE A 188 -3.01 7.17 -11.97
#